data_da834abf9a6e44c1ee5480c6ed649e85
#
_entry.id   da834abf9a6e44c1ee5480c6ed649e85
#
_cell.length_a   1.000
_cell.length_b   1.000
_cell.length_c   1.000
_cell.angle_alpha   90.00
_cell.angle_beta   90.00
_cell.angle_gamma   90.00
#
_symmetry.space_group_name_H-M   'P 1'
#
loop_
_entity.id
_entity.type
_entity.pdbx_description
1 polymer ?
#
loop_
_entity_poly.entity_id
_entity_poly.type
_entity_poly.pdbx_seq_one_letter_code
_entity_poly.pdbx_strand_id
1 'polypeptide(L)'
;MKKIFALFIAFITFSCTNAQKSSFSKEALSETLLATDNGQVAFKNIIKKHKGKTLVIEVWASWCGDCVKAMPKIKELQANNPDVDYVFISMDKTSDKWKTGIEKHDLKGDHYMANDQ
;
A
#
# COMPACT_ATOMS: atom_id res chain seq x y z
N MET A 1 13.55 66.99 -2.34
CA MET A 1 13.41 65.87 -1.40
C MET A 1 12.53 64.82 -2.05
N LYS A 2 13.11 63.74 -2.53
CA LYS A 2 12.36 62.63 -3.10
C LYS A 2 12.14 61.61 -2.02
N LYS A 3 10.89 61.44 -1.62
CA LYS A 3 10.48 60.38 -0.68
C LYS A 3 10.38 59.08 -1.47
N ILE A 4 11.31 58.16 -1.24
CA ILE A 4 11.26 56.80 -1.80
C ILE A 4 10.34 55.99 -0.90
N PHE A 5 9.14 55.68 -1.41
CA PHE A 5 8.22 54.73 -0.81
C PHE A 5 8.73 53.31 -1.17
N ALA A 6 9.41 52.70 -0.21
CA ALA A 6 9.76 51.29 -0.32
C ALA A 6 8.50 50.41 -0.11
N LEU A 7 7.97 49.88 -1.19
CA LEU A 7 6.84 48.95 -1.15
C LEU A 7 7.40 47.56 -0.76
N PHE A 8 7.26 47.20 0.50
CA PHE A 8 7.54 45.86 0.98
C PHE A 8 6.42 44.93 0.48
N ILE A 9 6.65 44.24 -0.61
CA ILE A 9 5.79 43.12 -1.06
C ILE A 9 6.16 41.92 -0.20
N ALA A 10 5.34 41.64 0.83
CA ALA A 10 5.42 40.42 1.61
C ALA A 10 4.94 39.27 0.74
N PHE A 11 5.87 38.49 0.22
CA PHE A 11 5.58 37.19 -0.40
C PHE A 11 5.13 36.24 0.70
N ILE A 12 3.82 36.11 0.88
CA ILE A 12 3.24 35.04 1.70
C ILE A 12 3.33 33.77 0.85
N THR A 13 4.39 33.01 1.02
CA THR A 13 4.48 31.65 0.50
C THR A 13 3.50 30.77 1.28
N PHE A 14 2.35 30.52 0.69
CA PHE A 14 1.40 29.51 1.17
C PHE A 14 2.06 28.14 0.97
N SER A 15 2.82 27.71 1.96
CA SER A 15 3.36 26.36 2.00
C SER A 15 2.21 25.44 2.37
N CYS A 16 1.58 24.81 1.36
CA CYS A 16 0.69 23.69 1.60
C CYS A 16 1.55 22.51 2.09
N THR A 17 1.78 22.45 3.39
CA THR A 17 2.27 21.24 4.02
C THR A 17 1.12 20.24 4.04
N ASN A 18 1.00 19.44 2.97
CA ASN A 18 0.29 18.19 3.04
C ASN A 18 1.03 17.33 4.06
N ALA A 19 0.54 17.32 5.30
CA ALA A 19 1.01 16.40 6.32
C ALA A 19 0.65 14.99 5.87
N GLN A 20 1.55 14.37 5.11
CA GLN A 20 1.43 12.97 4.72
C GLN A 20 1.47 12.16 6.02
N LYS A 21 0.37 11.45 6.30
CA LYS A 21 0.26 10.63 7.51
C LYS A 21 1.35 9.57 7.45
N SER A 22 2.34 9.65 8.31
CA SER A 22 3.52 8.77 8.30
C SER A 22 3.31 7.44 9.05
N SER A 23 2.10 7.17 9.54
CA SER A 23 1.79 5.97 10.34
C SER A 23 0.35 5.51 10.12
N PHE A 24 0.14 4.20 10.24
CA PHE A 24 -1.20 3.61 10.29
C PHE A 24 -1.89 3.95 11.61
N SER A 25 -3.22 4.08 11.59
CA SER A 25 -4.00 4.27 12.81
C SER A 25 -3.98 2.99 13.68
N LYS A 26 -4.30 3.13 14.96
CA LYS A 26 -4.37 1.99 15.88
C LYS A 26 -5.46 0.99 15.46
N GLU A 27 -6.57 1.50 14.94
CA GLU A 27 -7.69 0.72 14.42
C GLU A 27 -7.21 -0.13 13.23
N ALA A 28 -6.58 0.49 12.22
CA ALA A 28 -6.05 -0.23 11.07
C ALA A 28 -5.03 -1.31 11.47
N LEU A 29 -4.16 -1.03 12.44
CA LEU A 29 -3.17 -1.98 12.92
C LEU A 29 -3.78 -3.17 13.68
N SER A 30 -4.99 -3.02 14.25
CA SER A 30 -5.70 -4.07 14.95
C SER A 30 -6.56 -4.95 14.05
N GLU A 31 -6.86 -4.50 12.82
CA GLU A 31 -7.60 -5.29 11.84
C GLU A 31 -6.92 -6.63 11.56
N THR A 32 -7.73 -7.66 11.36
CA THR A 32 -7.25 -9.01 11.02
C THR A 32 -7.50 -9.33 9.55
N LEU A 33 -6.53 -9.98 8.94
CA LEU A 33 -6.58 -10.43 7.56
C LEU A 33 -6.47 -11.95 7.50
N LEU A 34 -7.09 -12.57 6.52
CA LEU A 34 -6.98 -13.99 6.25
C LEU A 34 -5.67 -14.28 5.51
N ALA A 35 -4.87 -15.20 6.04
CA ALA A 35 -3.68 -15.71 5.36
C ALA A 35 -4.02 -16.89 4.43
N THR A 36 -3.10 -17.27 3.56
CA THR A 36 -3.30 -18.36 2.56
C THR A 36 -3.49 -19.75 3.19
N ASP A 37 -3.01 -19.93 4.43
CA ASP A 37 -3.23 -21.14 5.24
C ASP A 37 -4.57 -21.15 6.00
N ASN A 38 -5.42 -20.14 5.75
CA ASN A 38 -6.69 -19.85 6.43
C ASN A 38 -6.53 -19.36 7.89
N GLY A 39 -5.32 -19.02 8.32
CA GLY A 39 -5.08 -18.36 9.60
C GLY A 39 -5.48 -16.88 9.60
N GLN A 40 -5.81 -16.35 10.77
CA GLN A 40 -6.09 -14.93 10.95
C GLN A 40 -4.83 -14.23 11.46
N VAL A 41 -4.44 -13.13 10.82
CA VAL A 41 -3.23 -12.37 11.17
C VAL A 41 -3.58 -10.89 11.34
N ALA A 42 -3.22 -10.32 12.48
CA ALA A 42 -3.40 -8.88 12.71
C ALA A 42 -2.45 -8.08 11.79
N PHE A 43 -2.93 -7.00 11.20
CA PHE A 43 -2.16 -6.16 10.27
C PHE A 43 -0.85 -5.66 10.90
N LYS A 44 -0.86 -5.31 12.19
CA LYS A 44 0.36 -4.94 12.92
C LYS A 44 1.46 -6.01 12.87
N ASN A 45 1.08 -7.29 12.87
CA ASN A 45 2.04 -8.40 12.81
C ASN A 45 2.61 -8.57 11.41
N ILE A 46 1.81 -8.30 10.38
CA ILE A 46 2.26 -8.27 8.99
C ILE A 46 3.31 -7.17 8.83
N ILE A 47 3.02 -5.95 9.27
CA ILE A 47 3.98 -4.83 9.21
C ILE A 47 5.25 -5.13 10.01
N LYS A 48 5.11 -5.73 11.20
CA LYS A 48 6.27 -6.11 12.05
C LYS A 48 7.19 -7.12 11.37
N LYS A 49 6.64 -8.07 10.62
CA LYS A 49 7.40 -9.10 9.87
C LYS A 49 8.40 -8.46 8.89
N HIS A 50 8.04 -7.31 8.30
CA HIS A 50 8.84 -6.62 7.29
C HIS A 50 9.64 -5.44 7.87
N LYS A 51 9.77 -5.35 9.20
CA LYS A 51 10.52 -4.27 9.85
C LYS A 51 11.97 -4.23 9.37
N GLY A 52 12.43 -3.03 9.02
CA GLY A 52 13.80 -2.79 8.54
C GLY A 52 13.96 -2.90 7.02
N LYS A 53 12.89 -3.21 6.29
CA LYS A 53 12.87 -3.23 4.82
C LYS A 53 11.87 -2.24 4.27
N THR A 54 12.07 -1.82 3.03
CA THR A 54 11.02 -1.13 2.28
C THR A 54 9.94 -2.12 1.94
N LEU A 55 8.70 -1.80 2.28
CA LEU A 55 7.54 -2.63 2.04
C LEU A 55 6.59 -1.94 1.08
N VAL A 56 6.25 -2.60 0.00
CA VAL A 56 5.17 -2.19 -0.91
C VAL A 56 3.92 -2.98 -0.56
N ILE A 57 2.83 -2.28 -0.28
CA ILE A 57 1.52 -2.89 -0.04
C ILE A 57 0.65 -2.62 -1.27
N GLU A 58 0.25 -3.69 -1.94
CA GLU A 58 -0.62 -3.64 -3.11
C GLU A 58 -2.01 -4.15 -2.74
N VAL A 59 -3.01 -3.28 -2.90
CA VAL A 59 -4.42 -3.65 -2.70
C VAL A 59 -5.02 -3.99 -4.05
N TRP A 60 -5.60 -5.18 -4.18
CA TRP A 60 -6.11 -5.70 -5.44
C TRP A 60 -7.33 -6.61 -5.25
N ALA A 61 -7.88 -7.10 -6.33
CA ALA A 61 -8.84 -8.19 -6.34
C ALA A 61 -8.80 -8.94 -7.68
N SER A 62 -9.17 -10.20 -7.69
CA SER A 62 -9.18 -11.02 -8.91
C SER A 62 -10.14 -10.49 -9.99
N TRP A 63 -11.18 -9.79 -9.57
CA TRP A 63 -12.20 -9.17 -10.45
C TRP A 63 -11.84 -7.72 -10.86
N CYS A 64 -10.75 -7.15 -10.32
CA CYS A 64 -10.33 -5.78 -10.61
C CYS A 64 -9.51 -5.75 -11.91
N GLY A 65 -10.14 -5.40 -13.03
CA GLY A 65 -9.49 -5.39 -14.35
C GLY A 65 -8.27 -4.49 -14.44
N ASP A 66 -8.29 -3.32 -13.82
CA ASP A 66 -7.15 -2.39 -13.80
C ASP A 66 -6.01 -2.90 -12.92
N CYS A 67 -6.32 -3.57 -11.81
CA CYS A 67 -5.31 -4.25 -10.98
C CYS A 67 -4.60 -5.33 -11.80
N VAL A 68 -5.34 -6.16 -12.53
CA VAL A 68 -4.79 -7.23 -13.39
C VAL A 68 -3.91 -6.66 -14.50
N LYS A 69 -4.33 -5.57 -15.13
CA LYS A 69 -3.52 -4.88 -16.15
C LYS A 69 -2.21 -4.32 -15.60
N ALA A 70 -2.17 -3.95 -14.32
CA ALA A 70 -0.98 -3.43 -13.66
C ALA A 70 0.03 -4.53 -13.26
N MET A 71 -0.37 -5.80 -13.20
CA MET A 71 0.49 -6.90 -12.73
C MET A 71 1.83 -7.04 -13.45
N PRO A 72 1.93 -6.92 -14.80
CA PRO A 72 3.22 -6.95 -15.48
C PRO A 72 4.19 -5.88 -14.98
N LYS A 73 3.68 -4.69 -14.69
CA LYS A 73 4.49 -3.58 -14.19
C LYS A 73 4.95 -3.80 -12.75
N ILE A 74 4.11 -4.42 -11.92
CA ILE A 74 4.47 -4.82 -10.56
C ILE A 74 5.58 -5.87 -10.60
N LYS A 75 5.49 -6.86 -11.48
CA LYS A 75 6.54 -7.87 -11.66
C LYS A 75 7.87 -7.26 -12.13
N GLU A 76 7.82 -6.29 -13.02
CA GLU A 76 9.01 -5.53 -13.44
C GLU A 76 9.63 -4.76 -12.26
N LEU A 77 8.79 -4.12 -11.45
CA LEU A 77 9.23 -3.41 -10.25
C LEU A 77 9.90 -4.37 -9.25
N GLN A 78 9.35 -5.56 -9.06
CA GLN A 78 9.94 -6.61 -8.21
C GLN A 78 11.29 -7.06 -8.73
N ALA A 79 11.41 -7.28 -10.03
CA ALA A 79 12.67 -7.72 -10.66
C ALA A 79 13.78 -6.66 -10.52
N ASN A 80 13.41 -5.38 -10.62
CA ASN A 80 14.36 -4.26 -10.53
C ASN A 80 14.70 -3.87 -9.08
N ASN A 81 13.94 -4.34 -8.09
CA ASN A 81 14.11 -3.99 -6.67
C ASN A 81 14.04 -5.22 -5.78
N PRO A 82 15.05 -6.11 -5.84
CA PRO A 82 15.03 -7.39 -5.12
C PRO A 82 15.06 -7.24 -3.59
N ASP A 83 15.48 -6.08 -3.07
CA ASP A 83 15.56 -5.79 -1.63
C ASP A 83 14.24 -5.25 -1.04
N VAL A 84 13.24 -5.04 -1.89
CA VAL A 84 11.91 -4.56 -1.48
C VAL A 84 10.97 -5.74 -1.24
N ASP A 85 10.30 -5.73 -0.09
CA ASP A 85 9.28 -6.73 0.22
C ASP A 85 7.91 -6.30 -0.34
N TYR A 86 7.10 -7.28 -0.68
CA TYR A 86 5.76 -7.05 -1.24
C TYR A 86 4.70 -7.80 -0.44
N VAL A 87 3.65 -7.09 -0.05
CA VAL A 87 2.45 -7.61 0.59
C VAL A 87 1.25 -7.28 -0.30
N PHE A 88 0.51 -8.30 -0.69
CA PHE A 88 -0.72 -8.16 -1.47
C PHE A 88 -1.92 -8.36 -0.57
N ILE A 89 -2.81 -7.38 -0.53
CA ILE A 89 -4.07 -7.46 0.21
C ILE A 89 -5.22 -7.54 -0.79
N SER A 90 -5.90 -8.68 -0.81
CA SER A 90 -7.03 -8.90 -1.68
C SER A 90 -8.34 -8.41 -1.07
N MET A 91 -9.19 -7.81 -1.90
CA MET A 91 -10.57 -7.44 -1.59
C MET A 91 -11.56 -8.44 -2.21
N ASP A 92 -11.11 -9.67 -2.54
CA ASP A 92 -11.99 -10.73 -3.01
C ASP A 92 -12.98 -11.16 -1.92
N LYS A 93 -14.19 -11.56 -2.33
CA LYS A 93 -15.23 -12.01 -1.41
C LYS A 93 -15.08 -13.46 -0.97
N THR A 94 -14.32 -14.26 -1.71
CA THR A 94 -14.11 -15.68 -1.41
C THR A 94 -12.66 -16.08 -1.52
N SER A 95 -12.22 -16.94 -0.62
CA SER A 95 -10.85 -17.47 -0.58
C SER A 95 -10.46 -18.16 -1.86
N ASP A 96 -11.39 -18.90 -2.50
CA ASP A 96 -11.11 -19.63 -3.74
C ASP A 96 -10.78 -18.70 -4.90
N LYS A 97 -11.55 -17.64 -5.10
CA LYS A 97 -11.27 -16.63 -6.14
C LYS A 97 -9.95 -15.93 -5.91
N TRP A 98 -9.66 -15.58 -4.67
CA TRP A 98 -8.40 -14.97 -4.27
C TRP A 98 -7.21 -15.90 -4.57
N LYS A 99 -7.23 -17.15 -4.09
CA LYS A 99 -6.14 -18.12 -4.30
C LYS A 99 -5.94 -18.44 -5.77
N THR A 100 -7.02 -18.64 -6.53
CA THR A 100 -6.97 -18.83 -7.98
C THR A 100 -6.34 -17.62 -8.68
N GLY A 101 -6.66 -16.41 -8.22
CA GLY A 101 -6.08 -15.17 -8.76
C GLY A 101 -4.57 -15.08 -8.51
N ILE A 102 -4.09 -15.44 -7.31
CA ILE A 102 -2.65 -15.48 -6.99
C ILE A 102 -1.91 -16.41 -7.96
N GLU A 103 -2.42 -17.63 -8.14
CA GLU A 103 -1.81 -18.62 -9.03
C GLU A 103 -1.83 -18.16 -10.49
N LYS A 104 -3.00 -17.71 -10.96
CA LYS A 104 -3.19 -17.26 -12.35
C LYS A 104 -2.24 -16.12 -12.74
N HIS A 105 -1.98 -15.19 -11.84
CA HIS A 105 -1.15 -14.02 -12.10
C HIS A 105 0.30 -14.20 -11.63
N ASP A 106 0.64 -15.35 -11.04
CA ASP A 106 1.98 -15.64 -10.52
C ASP A 106 2.54 -14.48 -9.69
N LEU A 107 1.79 -14.07 -8.66
CA LEU A 107 2.15 -12.96 -7.78
C LEU A 107 3.10 -13.44 -6.69
N LYS A 108 4.31 -12.90 -6.66
CA LYS A 108 5.33 -13.22 -5.65
C LYS A 108 5.28 -12.23 -4.51
N GLY A 109 5.17 -12.73 -3.29
CA GLY A 109 5.12 -11.94 -2.07
C GLY A 109 4.25 -12.60 -1.00
N ASP A 110 3.99 -11.89 0.06
CA ASP A 110 3.07 -12.32 1.10
C ASP A 110 1.62 -11.93 0.73
N HIS A 111 0.70 -12.86 0.88
CA HIS A 111 -0.68 -12.70 0.46
C HIS A 111 -1.64 -12.78 1.63
N TYR A 112 -2.54 -11.79 1.68
CA TYR A 112 -3.62 -11.72 2.67
C TYR A 112 -4.91 -11.29 1.99
N MET A 113 -6.05 -11.67 2.56
CA MET A 113 -7.37 -11.24 2.11
C MET A 113 -8.05 -10.45 3.22
N ALA A 114 -8.63 -9.31 2.88
CA ALA A 114 -9.49 -8.58 3.79
C ALA A 114 -10.75 -9.37 4.06
N ASN A 115 -11.08 -9.58 5.33
CA ASN A 115 -12.34 -10.17 5.72
C ASN A 115 -13.35 -9.05 5.94
N ASP A 116 -14.26 -8.87 4.99
CA ASP A 116 -15.51 -8.16 5.25
C ASP A 116 -16.37 -9.09 6.13
N GLN A 117 -16.42 -8.77 7.39
CA GLN A 117 -17.41 -9.38 8.30
C GLN A 117 -18.71 -8.60 8.27
#